data_9570fdf305292f82a2a4f3da00224b80
#
_entry.id   9570fdf305292f82a2a4f3da00224b80
#
_cell.length_a   1.000
_cell.length_b   1.000
_cell.length_c   1.000
_cell.angle_alpha   90.00
_cell.angle_beta   90.00
_cell.angle_gamma   90.00
#
_symmetry.space_group_name_H-M   'P 1'
#
loop_
_entity.id
_entity.type
_entity.pdbx_description
1 polymer ?
#
loop_
_entity_poly.entity_id
_entity_poly.type
_entity_poly.pdbx_seq_one_letter_code
_entity_poly.pdbx_strand_id
1 'polypeptide(L)'
;MAAKKDTLLNMFVALFVICIVAGGVLGIVFNATKDPIAAAENAKRTAAIKNVLPDFKTLKTVNVKSAMEDAEIPFHLAYDADNNFIGAAVETFTNKGFSGNISLMVGILADGTVKNISVLQHAETPGLGSKMEEETFKGQFCDKN
;
A
#
# COMPACT_ATOMS: atom_id res chain seq x y z
N MET A 1 21.91 51.74 -1.39
CA MET A 1 21.09 50.72 -2.06
C MET A 1 19.72 51.29 -2.28
N ALA A 2 19.29 51.52 -3.53
CA ALA A 2 17.99 52.10 -3.81
C ALA A 2 16.90 51.07 -3.46
N ALA A 3 16.00 51.41 -2.55
CA ALA A 3 14.84 50.61 -2.24
C ALA A 3 13.98 50.46 -3.51
N LYS A 4 13.90 49.27 -4.04
CA LYS A 4 13.07 48.94 -5.20
C LYS A 4 11.62 49.21 -4.79
N LYS A 5 10.93 50.15 -5.49
CA LYS A 5 9.52 50.45 -5.19
C LYS A 5 8.70 49.18 -5.27
N ASP A 6 8.07 48.84 -4.17
CA ASP A 6 7.12 47.71 -4.09
C ASP A 6 5.86 48.02 -4.91
N THR A 7 5.92 47.71 -6.19
CA THR A 7 4.80 47.84 -7.11
C THR A 7 4.04 46.51 -7.09
N LEU A 8 2.70 46.55 -7.12
CA LEU A 8 1.86 45.34 -7.20
C LEU A 8 2.35 44.36 -8.25
N LEU A 9 2.83 44.88 -9.40
CA LEU A 9 3.41 44.07 -10.46
C LEU A 9 4.66 43.29 -10.01
N ASN A 10 5.58 43.94 -9.26
CA ASN A 10 6.78 43.28 -8.76
C ASN A 10 6.44 42.17 -7.75
N MET A 11 5.45 42.40 -6.89
CA MET A 11 4.96 41.36 -5.93
C MET A 11 4.33 40.20 -6.67
N PHE A 12 3.49 40.46 -7.68
CA PHE A 12 2.90 39.42 -8.51
C PHE A 12 3.97 38.59 -9.25
N VAL A 13 4.91 39.24 -9.90
CA VAL A 13 6.00 38.56 -10.64
C VAL A 13 6.86 37.72 -9.69
N ALA A 14 7.19 38.24 -8.50
CA ALA A 14 7.97 37.49 -7.51
C ALA A 14 7.23 36.22 -7.06
N LEU A 15 5.94 36.34 -6.74
CA LEU A 15 5.12 35.21 -6.35
C LEU A 15 4.99 34.18 -7.49
N PHE A 16 4.77 34.64 -8.71
CA PHE A 16 4.66 33.80 -9.89
C PHE A 16 5.93 32.99 -10.16
N VAL A 17 7.10 33.64 -10.06
CA VAL A 17 8.41 32.98 -10.21
C VAL A 17 8.61 31.91 -9.12
N ILE A 18 8.28 32.22 -7.86
CA ILE A 18 8.39 31.24 -6.76
C ILE A 18 7.49 30.04 -7.02
N CYS A 19 6.24 30.24 -7.45
CA CYS A 19 5.32 29.15 -7.76
C CYS A 19 5.83 28.27 -8.93
N ILE A 20 6.36 28.87 -9.98
CA ILE A 20 6.93 28.11 -11.12
C ILE A 20 8.15 27.28 -10.65
N VAL A 21 9.05 27.89 -9.89
CA VAL A 21 10.24 27.18 -9.41
C VAL A 21 9.84 26.04 -8.47
N ALA A 22 8.96 26.31 -7.50
CA ALA A 22 8.49 25.29 -6.56
C ALA A 22 7.75 24.16 -7.28
N GLY A 23 6.83 24.49 -8.20
CA GLY A 23 6.09 23.50 -8.99
C GLY A 23 7.02 22.68 -9.90
N GLY A 24 8.00 23.33 -10.53
CA GLY A 24 9.00 22.67 -11.36
C GLY A 24 9.87 21.68 -10.57
N VAL A 25 10.38 22.09 -9.42
CA VAL A 25 11.16 21.21 -8.53
C VAL A 25 10.32 20.02 -8.05
N LEU A 26 9.09 20.26 -7.59
CA LEU A 26 8.18 19.17 -7.17
C LEU A 26 7.89 18.21 -8.32
N GLY A 27 7.64 18.71 -9.53
CA GLY A 27 7.40 17.88 -10.70
C GLY A 27 8.59 17.00 -11.08
N ILE A 28 9.80 17.52 -10.99
CA ILE A 28 11.04 16.77 -11.24
C ILE A 28 11.21 15.67 -10.19
N VAL A 29 11.08 16.01 -8.90
CA VAL A 29 11.20 15.06 -7.80
C VAL A 29 10.14 13.95 -7.94
N PHE A 30 8.88 14.30 -8.20
CA PHE A 30 7.82 13.34 -8.42
C PHE A 30 8.14 12.37 -9.57
N ASN A 31 8.58 12.88 -10.72
CA ASN A 31 8.94 12.03 -11.85
C ASN A 31 10.13 11.10 -11.55
N ALA A 32 11.10 11.57 -10.78
CA ALA A 32 12.27 10.77 -10.41
C ALA A 32 11.94 9.70 -9.36
N THR A 33 10.92 9.91 -8.53
CA THR A 33 10.61 9.03 -7.38
C THR A 33 9.46 8.06 -7.64
N LYS A 34 8.56 8.34 -8.60
CA LYS A 34 7.38 7.49 -8.84
C LYS A 34 7.72 6.03 -9.18
N ASP A 35 8.73 5.82 -10.05
CA ASP A 35 9.09 4.48 -10.51
C ASP A 35 9.76 3.64 -9.40
N PRO A 36 10.76 4.15 -8.66
CA PRO A 36 11.30 3.43 -7.51
C PRO A 36 10.27 3.19 -6.39
N ILE A 37 9.33 4.10 -6.16
CA ILE A 37 8.24 3.89 -5.19
C ILE A 37 7.35 2.73 -5.65
N ALA A 38 6.89 2.74 -6.90
CA ALA A 38 6.07 1.67 -7.45
C ALA A 38 6.79 0.30 -7.42
N ALA A 39 8.09 0.28 -7.70
CA ALA A 39 8.91 -0.93 -7.60
C ALA A 39 8.99 -1.44 -6.15
N ALA A 40 9.19 -0.56 -5.18
CA ALA A 40 9.24 -0.91 -3.76
C ALA A 40 7.88 -1.45 -3.25
N GLU A 41 6.77 -0.84 -3.66
CA GLU A 41 5.42 -1.30 -3.32
C GLU A 41 5.14 -2.69 -3.91
N ASN A 42 5.49 -2.93 -5.17
CA ASN A 42 5.31 -4.23 -5.81
C ASN A 42 6.19 -5.31 -5.15
N ALA A 43 7.42 -4.97 -4.76
CA ALA A 43 8.29 -5.86 -4.01
C ALA A 43 7.69 -6.21 -2.63
N LYS A 44 7.14 -5.21 -1.92
CA LYS A 44 6.45 -5.40 -0.63
C LYS A 44 5.22 -6.30 -0.78
N ARG A 45 4.39 -6.09 -1.81
CA ARG A 45 3.24 -6.95 -2.12
C ARG A 45 3.65 -8.39 -2.38
N THR A 46 4.67 -8.58 -3.22
CA THR A 46 5.18 -9.93 -3.54
C THR A 46 5.72 -10.63 -2.30
N ALA A 47 6.45 -9.92 -1.45
CA ALA A 47 6.94 -10.46 -0.17
C ALA A 47 5.77 -10.79 0.78
N ALA A 48 4.74 -9.94 0.84
CA ALA A 48 3.56 -10.18 1.65
C ALA A 48 2.80 -11.44 1.20
N ILE A 49 2.61 -11.65 -0.11
CA ILE A 49 1.97 -12.86 -0.64
C ILE A 49 2.71 -14.12 -0.20
N LYS A 50 4.05 -14.10 -0.28
CA LYS A 50 4.88 -15.22 0.18
C LYS A 50 4.82 -15.45 1.69
N ASN A 51 4.64 -14.38 2.47
CA ASN A 51 4.54 -14.46 3.92
C ASN A 51 3.20 -15.01 4.42
N VAL A 52 2.11 -14.73 3.68
CA VAL A 52 0.76 -15.11 4.12
C VAL A 52 0.29 -16.45 3.57
N LEU A 53 0.98 -17.02 2.58
CA LEU A 53 0.65 -18.32 1.97
C LEU A 53 1.75 -19.34 2.20
N PRO A 54 1.42 -20.66 2.18
CA PRO A 54 2.40 -21.72 2.07
C PRO A 54 3.18 -21.63 0.74
N ASP A 55 4.24 -22.45 0.60
CA ASP A 55 4.98 -22.50 -0.66
C ASP A 55 4.08 -22.87 -1.84
N PHE A 56 4.11 -22.05 -2.87
CA PHE A 56 3.33 -22.22 -4.09
C PHE A 56 4.23 -22.17 -5.33
N LYS A 57 3.77 -22.76 -6.43
CA LYS A 57 4.48 -22.77 -7.73
C LYS A 57 3.90 -21.77 -8.71
N THR A 58 2.57 -21.64 -8.72
CA THR A 58 1.86 -20.77 -9.68
C THR A 58 0.96 -19.82 -8.92
N LEU A 59 0.94 -18.56 -9.35
CA LEU A 59 0.06 -17.52 -8.82
C LEU A 59 -0.80 -16.98 -9.95
N LYS A 60 -2.12 -16.93 -9.75
CA LYS A 60 -3.07 -16.29 -10.67
C LYS A 60 -3.79 -15.17 -9.96
N THR A 61 -3.79 -13.98 -10.53
CA THR A 61 -4.51 -12.83 -9.96
C THR A 61 -5.86 -12.68 -10.63
N VAL A 62 -6.91 -12.58 -9.83
CA VAL A 62 -8.29 -12.35 -10.26
C VAL A 62 -8.84 -11.18 -9.48
N ASN A 63 -9.38 -10.18 -10.15
CA ASN A 63 -10.07 -9.09 -9.49
C ASN A 63 -11.53 -9.45 -9.23
N VAL A 64 -11.95 -9.35 -7.99
CA VAL A 64 -13.32 -9.65 -7.56
C VAL A 64 -13.97 -8.36 -7.06
N LYS A 65 -15.16 -8.07 -7.55
CA LYS A 65 -15.91 -6.90 -7.11
C LYS A 65 -16.37 -7.10 -5.66
N SER A 66 -16.01 -6.15 -4.79
CA SER A 66 -16.43 -6.17 -3.39
C SER A 66 -17.95 -6.03 -3.28
N ALA A 67 -18.57 -6.80 -2.40
CA ALA A 67 -19.98 -6.66 -2.07
C ALA A 67 -20.27 -5.48 -1.12
N MET A 68 -19.23 -4.96 -0.45
CA MET A 68 -19.36 -3.90 0.58
C MET A 68 -18.95 -2.51 0.08
N GLU A 69 -18.04 -2.45 -0.89
CA GLU A 69 -17.55 -1.20 -1.48
C GLU A 69 -17.49 -1.37 -2.99
N ASP A 70 -17.74 -0.31 -3.77
CA ASP A 70 -17.62 -0.32 -5.25
C ASP A 70 -16.12 -0.37 -5.68
N ALA A 71 -15.36 -1.26 -5.05
CA ALA A 71 -13.94 -1.47 -5.29
C ALA A 71 -13.69 -2.89 -5.79
N GLU A 72 -12.75 -3.04 -6.72
CA GLU A 72 -12.23 -4.35 -7.11
C GLU A 72 -11.11 -4.75 -6.15
N ILE A 73 -11.25 -5.92 -5.57
CA ILE A 73 -10.26 -6.50 -4.65
C ILE A 73 -9.45 -7.54 -5.42
N PRO A 74 -8.10 -7.43 -5.46
CA PRO A 74 -7.26 -8.42 -6.09
C PRO A 74 -7.13 -9.66 -5.20
N PHE A 75 -7.48 -10.81 -5.76
CA PHE A 75 -7.28 -12.14 -5.19
C PHE A 75 -6.12 -12.81 -5.91
N HIS A 76 -5.09 -13.15 -5.18
CA HIS A 76 -3.92 -13.87 -5.69
C HIS A 76 -4.06 -15.34 -5.35
N LEU A 77 -4.60 -16.13 -6.29
CA LEU A 77 -4.85 -17.56 -6.13
C LEU A 77 -3.53 -18.32 -6.29
N ALA A 78 -3.19 -19.12 -5.29
CA ALA A 78 -1.96 -19.91 -5.24
C ALA A 78 -2.24 -21.40 -5.53
N TYR A 79 -1.38 -21.99 -6.35
CA TYR A 79 -1.44 -23.38 -6.77
C TYR A 79 -0.12 -24.09 -6.53
N ASP A 80 -0.17 -25.38 -6.20
CA ASP A 80 1.00 -26.24 -6.04
C ASP A 80 1.62 -26.68 -7.40
N ALA A 81 2.58 -27.62 -7.35
CA ALA A 81 3.22 -28.18 -8.52
C ALA A 81 2.24 -29.02 -9.40
N ASP A 82 1.22 -29.61 -8.78
CA ASP A 82 0.22 -30.45 -9.42
C ASP A 82 -1.02 -29.63 -9.86
N ASN A 83 -0.91 -28.29 -9.78
CA ASN A 83 -1.96 -27.32 -10.11
C ASN A 83 -3.22 -27.45 -9.23
N ASN A 84 -3.10 -27.97 -8.00
CA ASN A 84 -4.18 -27.95 -7.02
C ASN A 84 -4.20 -26.57 -6.33
N PHE A 85 -5.39 -26.06 -6.05
CA PHE A 85 -5.58 -24.82 -5.31
C PHE A 85 -5.23 -25.03 -3.83
N ILE A 86 -4.29 -24.23 -3.32
CA ILE A 86 -3.82 -24.29 -1.92
C ILE A 86 -4.32 -23.13 -1.07
N GLY A 87 -4.64 -22.01 -1.67
CA GLY A 87 -5.14 -20.85 -0.96
C GLY A 87 -5.09 -19.58 -1.79
N ALA A 88 -5.55 -18.49 -1.20
CA ALA A 88 -5.54 -17.16 -1.82
C ALA A 88 -4.94 -16.11 -0.89
N ALA A 89 -4.12 -15.23 -1.43
CA ALA A 89 -3.77 -13.98 -0.76
C ALA A 89 -4.71 -12.87 -1.25
N VAL A 90 -5.36 -12.19 -0.31
CA VAL A 90 -6.34 -11.15 -0.59
C VAL A 90 -5.81 -9.82 -0.09
N GLU A 91 -5.65 -8.85 -1.00
CA GLU A 91 -5.35 -7.48 -0.60
C GLU A 91 -6.64 -6.77 -0.20
N THR A 92 -6.71 -6.29 1.02
CA THR A 92 -7.87 -5.56 1.54
C THR A 92 -7.45 -4.29 2.26
N PHE A 93 -8.36 -3.35 2.43
CA PHE A 93 -8.09 -2.09 3.10
C PHE A 93 -9.27 -1.61 3.93
N THR A 94 -8.98 -0.69 4.84
CA THR A 94 -10.00 0.07 5.55
C THR A 94 -9.58 1.53 5.70
N ASN A 95 -10.53 2.45 5.53
CA ASN A 95 -10.33 3.88 5.77
C ASN A 95 -10.69 4.30 7.21
N LYS A 96 -10.99 3.31 8.07
CA LYS A 96 -11.41 3.52 9.46
C LYS A 96 -10.24 3.39 10.45
N GLY A 97 -9.00 3.40 9.98
CA GLY A 97 -7.82 3.54 10.85
C GLY A 97 -7.83 4.87 11.59
N PHE A 98 -7.12 4.96 12.71
CA PHE A 98 -7.07 6.18 13.53
C PHE A 98 -6.39 7.34 12.78
N SER A 99 -5.36 7.05 11.98
CA SER A 99 -4.66 8.02 11.12
C SER A 99 -5.01 7.86 9.63
N GLY A 100 -6.08 7.12 9.31
CA GLY A 100 -6.58 6.97 7.94
C GLY A 100 -6.54 5.55 7.39
N ASN A 101 -6.05 5.39 6.16
CA ASN A 101 -6.06 4.11 5.47
C ASN A 101 -5.08 3.10 6.09
N ILE A 102 -5.54 1.86 6.23
CA ILE A 102 -4.73 0.69 6.58
C ILE A 102 -4.97 -0.36 5.50
N SER A 103 -3.92 -0.85 4.85
CA SER A 103 -3.97 -1.91 3.85
C SER A 103 -3.31 -3.17 4.37
N LEU A 104 -3.95 -4.31 4.15
CA LEU A 104 -3.53 -5.62 4.62
C LEU A 104 -3.50 -6.62 3.47
N MET A 105 -2.59 -7.58 3.55
CA MET A 105 -2.64 -8.84 2.80
C MET A 105 -3.05 -9.94 3.77
N VAL A 106 -4.09 -10.70 3.41
CA VAL A 106 -4.61 -11.81 4.22
C VAL A 106 -4.45 -13.10 3.43
N GLY A 107 -3.76 -14.08 3.97
CA GLY A 107 -3.64 -15.42 3.39
C GLY A 107 -4.76 -16.32 3.90
N ILE A 108 -5.54 -16.89 3.00
CA ILE A 108 -6.64 -17.78 3.30
C ILE A 108 -6.37 -19.12 2.61
N LEU A 109 -6.37 -20.21 3.36
CA LEU A 109 -6.20 -21.56 2.82
C LEU A 109 -7.48 -22.06 2.13
N ALA A 110 -7.37 -23.18 1.40
CA ALA A 110 -8.48 -23.76 0.67
C ALA A 110 -9.66 -24.21 1.57
N ASP A 111 -9.40 -24.45 2.84
CA ASP A 111 -10.41 -24.81 3.86
C ASP A 111 -11.07 -23.59 4.54
N GLY A 112 -10.67 -22.36 4.17
CA GLY A 112 -11.16 -21.12 4.75
C GLY A 112 -10.34 -20.62 5.94
N THR A 113 -9.35 -21.36 6.40
CA THR A 113 -8.47 -20.95 7.52
C THR A 113 -7.62 -19.74 7.13
N VAL A 114 -7.57 -18.72 7.97
CA VAL A 114 -6.62 -17.59 7.83
C VAL A 114 -5.24 -18.09 8.22
N LYS A 115 -4.34 -18.19 7.24
CA LYS A 115 -2.97 -18.68 7.48
C LYS A 115 -2.12 -17.65 8.17
N ASN A 116 -2.13 -16.42 7.67
CA ASN A 116 -1.37 -15.31 8.23
C ASN A 116 -1.89 -13.98 7.66
N ILE A 117 -1.49 -12.87 8.30
CA ILE A 117 -1.73 -11.51 7.81
C ILE A 117 -0.42 -10.75 7.65
N SER A 118 -0.38 -9.81 6.72
CA SER A 118 0.75 -8.90 6.53
C SER A 118 0.26 -7.49 6.28
N VAL A 119 0.79 -6.51 7.02
CA VAL A 119 0.45 -5.10 6.84
C VAL A 119 1.22 -4.55 5.62
N LEU A 120 0.48 -4.05 4.63
CA LEU A 120 1.06 -3.45 3.43
C LEU A 120 1.37 -1.97 3.65
N GLN A 121 0.40 -1.22 4.16
CA GLN A 121 0.51 0.21 4.37
C GLN A 121 -0.36 0.67 5.53
N HIS A 122 0.14 1.64 6.29
CA HIS A 122 -0.63 2.39 7.29
C HIS A 122 0.02 3.75 7.53
N ALA A 123 -0.75 4.68 8.10
CA ALA A 123 -0.28 5.99 8.56
C ALA A 123 -0.38 6.13 10.09
N GLU A 124 -0.52 5.01 10.81
CA GLU A 124 -0.73 5.00 12.26
C GLU A 124 0.50 5.48 13.02
N THR A 125 0.28 6.00 14.23
CA THR A 125 1.33 6.57 15.09
C THR A 125 2.37 5.50 15.46
N PRO A 126 3.68 5.79 15.25
CA PRO A 126 4.77 4.91 15.69
C PRO A 126 4.70 4.59 17.18
N GLY A 127 4.90 3.31 17.53
CA GLY A 127 4.86 2.82 18.91
C GLY A 127 3.45 2.64 19.51
N LEU A 128 2.40 3.06 18.79
CA LEU A 128 0.99 2.84 19.15
C LEU A 128 0.32 1.96 18.08
N GLY A 129 -0.24 2.56 17.04
CA GLY A 129 -0.92 1.83 15.97
C GLY A 129 0.01 0.98 15.13
N SER A 130 1.28 1.35 14.96
CA SER A 130 2.30 0.53 14.27
C SER A 130 2.55 -0.84 14.93
N LYS A 131 2.11 -1.06 16.18
CA LYS A 131 2.17 -2.38 16.84
C LYS A 131 1.37 -3.46 16.12
N MET A 132 0.47 -3.11 15.21
CA MET A 132 -0.20 -4.07 14.35
C MET A 132 0.76 -4.86 13.44
N GLU A 133 1.97 -4.34 13.20
CA GLU A 133 3.01 -5.03 12.43
C GLU A 133 3.82 -6.04 13.26
N GLU A 134 3.71 -6.00 14.60
CA GLU A 134 4.42 -6.92 15.48
C GLU A 134 3.84 -8.34 15.41
N GLU A 135 4.72 -9.34 15.51
CA GLU A 135 4.32 -10.76 15.50
C GLU A 135 3.36 -11.10 16.65
N THR A 136 3.49 -10.44 17.79
CA THR A 136 2.59 -10.60 18.95
C THR A 136 1.14 -10.24 18.60
N PHE A 137 0.95 -9.28 17.68
CA PHE A 137 -0.39 -8.91 17.21
C PHE A 137 -0.83 -9.79 16.04
N LYS A 138 -0.01 -9.92 15.01
CA LYS A 138 -0.34 -10.69 13.79
C LYS A 138 -0.58 -12.17 14.10
N GLY A 139 0.20 -12.76 14.99
CA GLY A 139 0.07 -14.15 15.38
C GLY A 139 -1.29 -14.54 15.98
N GLN A 140 -2.08 -13.54 16.44
CA GLN A 140 -3.43 -13.80 16.93
C GLN A 140 -4.40 -14.23 15.81
N PHE A 141 -4.07 -13.92 14.55
CA PHE A 141 -4.87 -14.23 13.38
C PHE A 141 -4.38 -15.49 12.66
N CYS A 142 -3.24 -16.04 13.05
CA CYS A 142 -2.69 -17.24 12.42
C CYS A 142 -3.51 -18.47 12.76
N ASP A 143 -3.75 -19.31 11.72
CA ASP A 143 -4.45 -20.59 11.80
C ASP A 143 -5.85 -20.47 12.48
N LYS A 144 -6.57 -19.38 12.16
CA LYS A 144 -7.95 -19.14 12.63
C LYS A 144 -8.97 -19.50 11.53
N ASN A 145 -10.03 -20.17 11.96
CA ASN A 145 -11.19 -20.54 11.13
C ASN A 145 -12.45 -19.86 11.68
#